data_3c879c73729dd8deca55ef4198532b90
#
_entry.id   3c879c73729dd8deca55ef4198532b90
#
_cell.length_a   1.000
_cell.length_b   1.000
_cell.length_c   1.000
_cell.angle_alpha   90.00
_cell.angle_beta   90.00
_cell.angle_gamma   90.00
#
_symmetry.space_group_name_H-M   'P 1'
#
loop_
_entity.id
_entity.type
_entity.pdbx_description
1 polymer ?
#
loop_
_entity_poly.entity_id
_entity_poly.type
_entity_poly.pdbx_seq_one_letter_code
_entity_poly.pdbx_strand_id
1 'polypeptide(L)'
;MRKVTMAAAAAFLFGVSPLMAQVPDVKEGVFVAKDFKFHTGETLPELKIAYSTLGNPTGEPVLILHGTAGSARTMLTPGFGGKLFGPGQALDATKYFIIIPDAIGAGKTAKPSDGLKAKFPKYNYNDMVDAQYRLVTEGLNIKRLRLVMGNSMGGMHTWIWGTRYPDMMDALVPMAAQPTEMSSRNWMMRRLMIETIKADPDYQDGNYTTQPKMLRYANVFYATGTNGGDMNYQRIAPNRAKADDLVEARLKAPAPADANDFIYQWAASADYNPAPLLGAIKAPLLAINSADDERNPPHTGIMAEAMKQVKGGRLFLIPASPTTTGHGTTGGQADLYAEELRAFLAAAPKR
;
A
#
# COMPACT_ATOMS: atom_id res chain seq x y z
N MET A 1 -51.13 58.87 -10.87
CA MET A 1 -50.05 58.17 -10.18
C MET A 1 -50.26 56.66 -10.38
N ARG A 2 -49.57 56.08 -11.36
CA ARG A 2 -49.61 54.62 -11.64
C ARG A 2 -48.47 53.96 -10.92
N LYS A 3 -48.74 53.00 -10.03
CA LYS A 3 -47.75 52.13 -9.38
C LYS A 3 -47.32 51.01 -10.36
N VAL A 4 -46.06 51.00 -10.69
CA VAL A 4 -45.45 49.91 -11.46
C VAL A 4 -44.93 48.88 -10.44
N THR A 5 -45.43 47.64 -10.51
CA THR A 5 -44.99 46.51 -9.70
C THR A 5 -43.93 45.79 -10.50
N MET A 6 -42.69 45.81 -10.03
CA MET A 6 -41.61 44.99 -10.58
C MET A 6 -41.71 43.57 -9.99
N ALA A 7 -41.94 42.59 -10.83
CA ALA A 7 -41.80 41.18 -10.47
C ALA A 7 -40.33 40.77 -10.62
N ALA A 8 -39.71 40.36 -9.52
CA ALA A 8 -38.38 39.78 -9.53
C ALA A 8 -38.46 38.27 -9.88
N ALA A 9 -37.90 37.89 -11.02
CA ALA A 9 -37.73 36.50 -11.40
C ALA A 9 -36.51 35.95 -10.68
N ALA A 10 -36.72 35.04 -9.72
CA ALA A 10 -35.63 34.25 -9.08
C ALA A 10 -35.20 33.14 -10.03
N ALA A 11 -33.99 33.25 -10.59
CA ALA A 11 -33.36 32.18 -11.34
C ALA A 11 -32.78 31.15 -10.35
N PHE A 12 -33.40 29.98 -10.28
CA PHE A 12 -32.81 28.81 -9.60
C PHE A 12 -31.64 28.29 -10.43
N LEU A 13 -30.43 28.61 -10.00
CA LEU A 13 -29.21 27.91 -10.44
C LEU A 13 -29.18 26.54 -9.77
N PHE A 14 -29.55 25.50 -10.50
CA PHE A 14 -29.23 24.13 -10.10
C PHE A 14 -27.71 23.97 -10.18
N GLY A 15 -27.05 24.09 -9.04
CA GLY A 15 -25.65 23.71 -8.88
C GLY A 15 -25.55 22.21 -9.09
N VAL A 16 -24.96 21.77 -10.21
CA VAL A 16 -24.54 20.42 -10.40
C VAL A 16 -23.35 20.21 -9.45
N SER A 17 -23.61 19.66 -8.26
CA SER A 17 -22.55 19.17 -7.40
C SER A 17 -21.78 18.09 -8.18
N PRO A 18 -20.45 18.16 -8.24
CA PRO A 18 -19.69 17.08 -8.84
C PRO A 18 -20.01 15.79 -8.05
N LEU A 19 -20.54 14.79 -8.74
CA LEU A 19 -20.74 13.46 -8.19
C LEU A 19 -19.35 12.96 -7.75
N MET A 20 -19.05 13.04 -6.46
CA MET A 20 -17.92 12.34 -5.90
C MET A 20 -18.17 10.87 -6.22
N ALA A 21 -17.28 10.26 -7.00
CA ALA A 21 -17.36 8.84 -7.30
C ALA A 21 -17.32 8.08 -5.97
N GLN A 22 -18.48 7.63 -5.50
CA GLN A 22 -18.56 6.79 -4.32
C GLN A 22 -17.84 5.49 -4.65
N VAL A 23 -16.88 5.11 -3.80
CA VAL A 23 -16.33 3.76 -3.82
C VAL A 23 -17.52 2.81 -3.62
N PRO A 24 -17.70 1.79 -4.50
CA PRO A 24 -18.82 0.85 -4.39
C PRO A 24 -18.92 0.19 -3.02
N ASP A 25 -20.06 -0.39 -2.67
CA ASP A 25 -20.29 -1.06 -1.39
C ASP A 25 -19.17 -2.06 -1.07
N VAL A 26 -18.46 -1.79 0.01
CA VAL A 26 -17.36 -2.61 0.48
C VAL A 26 -17.89 -3.69 1.41
N LYS A 27 -17.60 -4.95 1.09
CA LYS A 27 -17.91 -6.10 1.95
C LYS A 27 -16.65 -6.54 2.68
N GLU A 28 -16.74 -6.69 4.00
CA GLU A 28 -15.66 -7.22 4.81
C GLU A 28 -15.84 -8.72 5.03
N GLY A 29 -14.72 -9.46 5.03
CA GLY A 29 -14.68 -10.89 5.30
C GLY A 29 -13.48 -11.28 6.13
N VAL A 30 -13.49 -12.49 6.68
CA VAL A 30 -12.36 -13.10 7.37
C VAL A 30 -12.19 -14.52 6.84
N PHE A 31 -11.00 -14.85 6.39
CA PHE A 31 -10.57 -16.19 6.08
C PHE A 31 -9.69 -16.73 7.22
N VAL A 32 -9.87 -17.99 7.60
CA VAL A 32 -9.04 -18.64 8.61
C VAL A 32 -8.18 -19.69 7.95
N ALA A 33 -6.89 -19.37 7.80
CA ALA A 33 -5.90 -20.31 7.32
C ALA A 33 -5.52 -21.27 8.45
N LYS A 34 -5.90 -22.55 8.32
CA LYS A 34 -5.56 -23.58 9.30
C LYS A 34 -4.09 -23.98 9.18
N ASP A 35 -3.46 -24.29 10.32
CA ASP A 35 -2.09 -24.81 10.42
C ASP A 35 -1.10 -23.98 9.59
N PHE A 36 -1.15 -22.65 9.76
CA PHE A 36 -0.29 -21.75 9.00
C PHE A 36 1.16 -21.81 9.51
N LYS A 37 2.04 -22.33 8.67
CA LYS A 37 3.46 -22.47 8.97
C LYS A 37 4.26 -21.27 8.46
N PHE A 38 4.96 -20.59 9.36
CA PHE A 38 5.85 -19.47 9.06
C PHE A 38 7.23 -19.95 8.57
N HIS A 39 7.98 -19.06 7.91
CA HIS A 39 9.36 -19.32 7.47
C HIS A 39 10.29 -19.76 8.60
N THR A 40 10.01 -19.32 9.85
CA THR A 40 10.75 -19.71 11.06
C THR A 40 10.52 -21.17 11.46
N GLY A 41 9.54 -21.85 10.86
CA GLY A 41 9.11 -23.19 11.24
C GLY A 41 8.01 -23.20 12.31
N GLU A 42 7.72 -22.08 12.95
CA GLU A 42 6.59 -21.93 13.88
C GLU A 42 5.26 -22.10 13.14
N THR A 43 4.26 -22.60 13.84
CA THR A 43 2.91 -22.80 13.27
C THR A 43 1.86 -22.17 14.14
N LEU A 44 0.94 -21.41 13.55
CA LEU A 44 -0.31 -21.03 14.19
C LEU A 44 -1.42 -22.00 13.76
N PRO A 45 -2.17 -22.60 14.67
CA PRO A 45 -3.31 -23.46 14.34
C PRO A 45 -4.35 -22.74 13.48
N GLU A 46 -4.52 -21.45 13.73
CA GLU A 46 -5.43 -20.57 12.99
C GLU A 46 -4.79 -19.20 12.78
N LEU A 47 -4.58 -18.83 11.50
CA LEU A 47 -4.23 -17.49 11.11
C LEU A 47 -5.46 -16.81 10.51
N LYS A 48 -6.04 -15.83 11.23
CA LYS A 48 -7.16 -15.04 10.74
C LYS A 48 -6.65 -13.97 9.78
N ILE A 49 -7.19 -13.94 8.56
CA ILE A 49 -6.87 -12.99 7.50
C ILE A 49 -8.12 -12.21 7.16
N ALA A 50 -8.16 -10.95 7.58
CA ALA A 50 -9.24 -10.04 7.21
C ALA A 50 -9.04 -9.51 5.80
N TYR A 51 -10.13 -9.27 5.10
CA TYR A 51 -10.09 -8.70 3.75
C TYR A 51 -11.36 -7.91 3.46
N SER A 52 -11.23 -7.01 2.50
CA SER A 52 -12.37 -6.29 1.92
C SER A 52 -12.55 -6.72 0.47
N THR A 53 -13.79 -6.79 0.02
CA THR A 53 -14.12 -6.97 -1.41
C THR A 53 -15.10 -5.91 -1.85
N LEU A 54 -15.02 -5.55 -3.11
CA LEU A 54 -15.97 -4.63 -3.74
C LEU A 54 -16.11 -4.96 -5.24
N GLY A 55 -17.19 -4.51 -5.81
CA GLY A 55 -17.48 -4.67 -7.23
C GLY A 55 -18.23 -5.94 -7.57
N ASN A 56 -18.12 -6.35 -8.84
CA ASN A 56 -18.87 -7.48 -9.39
C ASN A 56 -18.28 -8.83 -8.92
N PRO A 57 -18.97 -9.63 -8.10
CA PRO A 57 -18.45 -10.91 -7.62
C PRO A 57 -18.13 -11.95 -8.72
N THR A 58 -18.72 -11.80 -9.91
CA THR A 58 -18.46 -12.63 -11.08
C THR A 58 -17.52 -11.97 -12.08
N GLY A 59 -17.01 -10.77 -11.75
CA GLY A 59 -16.06 -10.03 -12.55
C GLY A 59 -14.65 -10.63 -12.50
N GLU A 60 -13.75 -10.06 -13.29
CA GLU A 60 -12.35 -10.47 -13.30
C GLU A 60 -11.70 -10.13 -11.94
N PRO A 61 -11.10 -11.11 -11.24
CA PRO A 61 -10.58 -10.86 -9.89
C PRO A 61 -9.27 -10.07 -9.92
N VAL A 62 -9.21 -9.03 -9.10
CA VAL A 62 -8.07 -8.13 -8.95
C VAL A 62 -7.65 -8.10 -7.49
N LEU A 63 -6.37 -8.37 -7.22
CA LEU A 63 -5.78 -8.31 -5.88
C LEU A 63 -5.04 -6.98 -5.69
N ILE A 64 -5.47 -6.20 -4.69
CA ILE A 64 -4.86 -4.92 -4.33
C ILE A 64 -4.19 -5.03 -2.96
N LEU A 65 -2.90 -4.67 -2.88
CA LEU A 65 -2.06 -4.85 -1.71
C LEU A 65 -1.61 -3.50 -1.14
N HIS A 66 -1.85 -3.29 0.16
CA HIS A 66 -1.56 -2.03 0.85
C HIS A 66 -0.09 -1.91 1.31
N GLY A 67 0.32 -0.69 1.66
CA GLY A 67 1.64 -0.39 2.22
C GLY A 67 1.76 -0.71 3.72
N THR A 68 2.99 -0.69 4.24
CA THR A 68 3.29 -0.90 5.68
C THR A 68 2.49 0.07 6.55
N ALA A 69 2.03 -0.40 7.70
CA ALA A 69 1.16 0.30 8.64
C ALA A 69 -0.22 0.72 8.04
N GLY A 70 -0.54 0.23 6.85
CA GLY A 70 -1.84 0.42 6.21
C GLY A 70 -2.82 -0.71 6.52
N SER A 71 -3.90 -0.73 5.76
CA SER A 71 -4.92 -1.79 5.74
C SER A 71 -5.70 -1.67 4.43
N ALA A 72 -6.69 -2.51 4.22
CA ALA A 72 -7.62 -2.38 3.10
C ALA A 72 -8.19 -0.95 2.97
N ARG A 73 -8.45 -0.30 4.10
CA ARG A 73 -8.98 1.09 4.13
C ARG A 73 -8.07 2.11 3.47
N THR A 74 -6.74 1.91 3.53
CA THR A 74 -5.79 2.84 2.90
C THR A 74 -5.85 2.79 1.37
N MET A 75 -6.35 1.69 0.80
CA MET A 75 -6.59 1.53 -0.63
C MET A 75 -7.99 1.97 -1.07
N LEU A 76 -8.84 2.38 -0.12
CA LEU A 76 -10.20 2.88 -0.37
C LEU A 76 -10.29 4.42 -0.25
N THR A 77 -9.17 5.11 -0.11
CA THR A 77 -9.11 6.57 0.01
C THR A 77 -9.56 7.27 -1.27
N PRO A 78 -10.02 8.54 -1.20
CA PRO A 78 -10.37 9.33 -2.38
C PRO A 78 -9.22 9.43 -3.41
N GLY A 79 -7.96 9.46 -2.95
CA GLY A 79 -6.78 9.57 -3.81
C GLY A 79 -6.38 8.27 -4.50
N PHE A 80 -6.81 7.11 -4.01
CA PHE A 80 -6.55 5.79 -4.61
C PHE A 80 -7.82 5.13 -5.13
N GLY A 81 -8.63 4.52 -4.28
CA GLY A 81 -9.85 3.81 -4.69
C GLY A 81 -10.86 4.74 -5.37
N GLY A 82 -11.00 5.97 -4.89
CA GLY A 82 -11.86 6.99 -5.50
C GLY A 82 -11.43 7.41 -6.91
N LYS A 83 -10.19 7.11 -7.32
CA LYS A 83 -9.64 7.40 -8.66
C LYS A 83 -9.57 6.16 -9.56
N LEU A 84 -9.71 4.96 -9.01
CA LEU A 84 -9.50 3.73 -9.75
C LEU A 84 -10.74 2.84 -9.85
N PHE A 85 -11.64 2.84 -8.86
CA PHE A 85 -12.68 1.81 -8.71
C PHE A 85 -14.08 2.24 -9.18
N GLY A 86 -14.29 3.51 -9.48
CA GLY A 86 -15.58 4.01 -9.96
C GLY A 86 -15.91 3.57 -11.39
N PRO A 87 -17.18 3.72 -11.81
CA PRO A 87 -17.62 3.40 -13.17
C PRO A 87 -16.76 4.13 -14.22
N GLY A 88 -16.28 3.36 -15.22
CA GLY A 88 -15.43 3.88 -16.29
C GLY A 88 -13.98 4.16 -15.89
N GLN A 89 -13.58 3.97 -14.65
CA GLN A 89 -12.19 4.09 -14.19
C GLN A 89 -11.36 2.85 -14.54
N ALA A 90 -10.03 2.90 -14.30
CA ALA A 90 -9.11 1.85 -14.74
C ALA A 90 -9.41 0.46 -14.15
N LEU A 91 -9.89 0.41 -12.91
CA LEU A 91 -10.31 -0.80 -12.19
C LEU A 91 -11.80 -0.73 -11.85
N ASP A 92 -12.61 -0.39 -12.84
CA ASP A 92 -14.07 -0.24 -12.75
C ASP A 92 -14.73 -1.43 -12.02
N ALA A 93 -15.23 -1.18 -10.82
CA ALA A 93 -15.85 -2.20 -9.98
C ALA A 93 -17.14 -2.82 -10.56
N THR A 94 -17.72 -2.25 -11.62
CA THR A 94 -18.81 -2.91 -12.36
C THR A 94 -18.31 -4.10 -13.19
N LYS A 95 -17.00 -4.17 -13.48
CA LYS A 95 -16.34 -5.17 -14.31
C LYS A 95 -15.42 -6.09 -13.52
N TYR A 96 -14.77 -5.56 -12.48
CA TYR A 96 -13.79 -6.27 -11.68
C TYR A 96 -14.35 -6.69 -10.33
N PHE A 97 -13.86 -7.83 -9.82
CA PHE A 97 -13.99 -8.23 -8.43
C PHE A 97 -12.71 -7.85 -7.69
N ILE A 98 -12.76 -6.77 -6.94
CA ILE A 98 -11.59 -6.20 -6.26
C ILE A 98 -11.47 -6.79 -4.87
N ILE A 99 -10.30 -7.34 -4.54
CA ILE A 99 -9.98 -8.03 -3.30
C ILE A 99 -8.82 -7.29 -2.65
N ILE A 100 -8.99 -6.87 -1.39
CA ILE A 100 -8.00 -6.09 -0.63
C ILE A 100 -7.80 -6.77 0.72
N PRO A 101 -6.83 -7.69 0.89
CA PRO A 101 -6.52 -8.27 2.19
C PRO A 101 -5.78 -7.27 3.07
N ASP A 102 -6.02 -7.35 4.39
CA ASP A 102 -5.09 -6.82 5.37
C ASP A 102 -3.92 -7.80 5.50
N ALA A 103 -2.69 -7.31 5.43
CA ALA A 103 -1.49 -8.14 5.60
C ALA A 103 -1.37 -8.65 7.06
N ILE A 104 -0.63 -9.74 7.28
CA ILE A 104 -0.28 -10.19 8.63
C ILE A 104 0.33 -9.02 9.40
N GLY A 105 -0.11 -8.82 10.64
CA GLY A 105 0.34 -7.72 11.48
C GLY A 105 -0.35 -6.38 11.23
N ALA A 106 -1.34 -6.31 10.31
CA ALA A 106 -2.01 -5.07 9.93
C ALA A 106 -3.53 -5.17 10.02
N GLY A 107 -4.19 -4.04 10.15
CA GLY A 107 -5.64 -3.92 10.11
C GLY A 107 -6.36 -4.84 11.09
N LYS A 108 -7.25 -5.67 10.57
CA LYS A 108 -8.01 -6.69 11.31
C LYS A 108 -7.45 -8.11 11.16
N THR A 109 -6.36 -8.31 10.40
CA THR A 109 -5.64 -9.58 10.30
C THR A 109 -4.84 -9.83 11.58
N ALA A 110 -4.62 -11.10 11.91
CA ALA A 110 -3.88 -11.53 13.10
C ALA A 110 -2.54 -10.78 13.25
N LYS A 111 -2.25 -10.33 14.47
CA LYS A 111 -1.11 -9.47 14.77
C LYS A 111 -0.65 -9.63 16.23
N PRO A 112 0.56 -9.20 16.58
CA PRO A 112 1.10 -9.28 17.94
C PRO A 112 0.17 -8.74 19.02
N SER A 113 -0.46 -7.59 18.79
CA SER A 113 -1.35 -6.94 19.76
C SER A 113 -2.65 -7.69 20.05
N ASP A 114 -2.99 -8.73 19.28
CA ASP A 114 -4.17 -9.56 19.51
C ASP A 114 -4.02 -10.52 20.72
N GLY A 115 -2.90 -10.44 21.46
CA GLY A 115 -2.70 -11.17 22.73
C GLY A 115 -1.34 -11.84 22.85
N LEU A 116 -0.71 -12.28 21.76
CA LEU A 116 0.59 -12.95 21.80
C LEU A 116 1.76 -12.00 22.03
N LYS A 117 1.61 -10.71 21.77
CA LYS A 117 2.66 -9.69 21.92
C LYS A 117 3.97 -10.13 21.27
N ALA A 118 5.09 -10.07 22.01
CA ALA A 118 6.41 -10.50 21.55
C ALA A 118 6.54 -12.01 21.27
N LYS A 119 5.54 -12.82 21.65
CA LYS A 119 5.46 -14.26 21.37
C LYS A 119 4.73 -14.57 20.05
N PHE A 120 4.23 -13.56 19.35
CA PHE A 120 3.67 -13.77 18.01
C PHE A 120 4.78 -14.31 17.09
N PRO A 121 4.51 -15.32 16.23
CA PRO A 121 5.53 -15.86 15.31
C PRO A 121 6.16 -14.75 14.48
N LYS A 122 7.48 -14.81 14.30
CA LYS A 122 8.17 -13.89 13.38
C LYS A 122 7.77 -14.23 11.97
N TYR A 123 7.31 -13.22 11.23
CA TYR A 123 6.89 -13.38 9.85
C TYR A 123 7.71 -12.46 8.93
N ASN A 124 7.80 -12.84 7.67
CA ASN A 124 8.42 -12.07 6.62
C ASN A 124 7.43 -11.78 5.48
N TYR A 125 7.91 -11.16 4.41
CA TYR A 125 7.05 -10.84 3.25
C TYR A 125 6.62 -12.09 2.47
N ASN A 126 7.40 -13.18 2.48
CA ASN A 126 6.96 -14.44 1.87
C ASN A 126 5.78 -15.04 2.64
N ASP A 127 5.81 -15.03 3.98
CA ASP A 127 4.69 -15.48 4.80
C ASP A 127 3.41 -14.65 4.54
N MET A 128 3.57 -13.33 4.40
CA MET A 128 2.44 -12.46 4.06
C MET A 128 1.85 -12.81 2.69
N VAL A 129 2.68 -13.07 1.69
CA VAL A 129 2.24 -13.46 0.34
C VAL A 129 1.63 -14.86 0.36
N ASP A 130 2.16 -15.81 1.11
CA ASP A 130 1.59 -17.16 1.27
C ASP A 130 0.19 -17.09 1.93
N ALA A 131 0.01 -16.21 2.92
CA ALA A 131 -1.30 -15.96 3.52
C ALA A 131 -2.30 -15.37 2.50
N GLN A 132 -1.87 -14.41 1.69
CA GLN A 132 -2.67 -13.84 0.61
C GLN A 132 -3.02 -14.91 -0.45
N TYR A 133 -2.08 -15.76 -0.81
CA TYR A 133 -2.29 -16.85 -1.76
C TYR A 133 -3.34 -17.83 -1.24
N ARG A 134 -3.28 -18.24 0.03
CA ARG A 134 -4.27 -19.12 0.67
C ARG A 134 -5.66 -18.46 0.72
N LEU A 135 -5.73 -17.17 1.05
CA LEU A 135 -7.00 -16.43 0.97
C LEU A 135 -7.61 -16.50 -0.44
N VAL A 136 -6.80 -16.21 -1.47
CA VAL A 136 -7.24 -16.18 -2.86
C VAL A 136 -7.70 -17.57 -3.33
N THR A 137 -6.92 -18.62 -3.05
CA THR A 137 -7.15 -19.97 -3.61
C THR A 137 -8.08 -20.81 -2.77
N GLU A 138 -7.93 -20.81 -1.42
CA GLU A 138 -8.73 -21.61 -0.51
C GLU A 138 -9.98 -20.85 -0.03
N GLY A 139 -9.82 -19.57 0.34
CA GLY A 139 -10.89 -18.76 0.90
C GLY A 139 -11.90 -18.27 -0.14
N LEU A 140 -11.41 -17.83 -1.30
CA LEU A 140 -12.22 -17.26 -2.37
C LEU A 140 -12.37 -18.18 -3.59
N ASN A 141 -11.70 -19.34 -3.59
CA ASN A 141 -11.70 -20.33 -4.68
C ASN A 141 -11.32 -19.74 -6.06
N ILE A 142 -10.45 -18.72 -6.08
CA ILE A 142 -9.97 -18.07 -7.30
C ILE A 142 -8.77 -18.83 -7.83
N LYS A 143 -8.84 -19.25 -9.09
CA LYS A 143 -7.78 -20.02 -9.76
C LYS A 143 -6.77 -19.14 -10.47
N ARG A 144 -7.15 -17.91 -10.83
CA ARG A 144 -6.32 -16.96 -11.54
C ARG A 144 -6.79 -15.53 -11.29
N LEU A 145 -5.85 -14.62 -11.14
CA LEU A 145 -6.08 -13.19 -10.98
C LEU A 145 -5.87 -12.46 -12.31
N ARG A 146 -6.75 -11.53 -12.64
CA ARG A 146 -6.52 -10.60 -13.75
C ARG A 146 -5.33 -9.69 -13.48
N LEU A 147 -5.19 -9.26 -12.21
CA LEU A 147 -4.16 -8.33 -11.80
C LEU A 147 -3.76 -8.58 -10.34
N VAL A 148 -2.46 -8.50 -10.06
CA VAL A 148 -1.93 -8.22 -8.72
C VAL A 148 -1.27 -6.84 -8.76
N MET A 149 -1.74 -5.94 -7.92
CA MET A 149 -1.25 -4.56 -7.83
C MET A 149 -1.05 -4.18 -6.37
N GLY A 150 0.05 -3.49 -6.07
CA GLY A 150 0.30 -3.10 -4.68
C GLY A 150 1.21 -1.90 -4.55
N ASN A 151 1.07 -1.21 -3.40
CA ASN A 151 1.83 0.00 -3.09
C ASN A 151 2.84 -0.23 -1.97
N SER A 152 4.09 0.22 -2.12
CA SER A 152 5.14 0.12 -1.09
C SER A 152 5.38 -1.34 -0.68
N MET A 153 5.08 -1.74 0.57
CA MET A 153 5.07 -3.14 1.00
C MET A 153 4.24 -4.02 0.05
N GLY A 154 3.04 -3.58 -0.32
CA GLY A 154 2.20 -4.28 -1.30
C GLY A 154 2.86 -4.35 -2.68
N GLY A 155 3.64 -3.36 -3.09
CA GLY A 155 4.46 -3.40 -4.29
C GLY A 155 5.58 -4.45 -4.19
N MET A 156 6.21 -4.57 -3.03
CA MET A 156 7.19 -5.64 -2.76
C MET A 156 6.52 -7.02 -2.78
N HIS A 157 5.33 -7.15 -2.20
CA HIS A 157 4.53 -8.38 -2.30
C HIS A 157 4.16 -8.69 -3.76
N THR A 158 3.85 -7.69 -4.58
CA THR A 158 3.54 -7.87 -6.02
C THR A 158 4.73 -8.48 -6.77
N TRP A 159 5.97 -8.06 -6.47
CA TRP A 159 7.18 -8.70 -6.98
C TRP A 159 7.29 -10.16 -6.54
N ILE A 160 7.03 -10.44 -5.25
CA ILE A 160 7.04 -11.82 -4.71
C ILE A 160 5.94 -12.67 -5.38
N TRP A 161 4.73 -12.15 -5.57
CA TRP A 161 3.67 -12.85 -6.31
C TRP A 161 4.14 -13.27 -7.70
N GLY A 162 4.78 -12.37 -8.44
CA GLY A 162 5.28 -12.65 -9.79
C GLY A 162 6.37 -13.71 -9.82
N THR A 163 7.27 -13.73 -8.83
CA THR A 163 8.38 -14.69 -8.76
C THR A 163 7.98 -16.04 -8.17
N ARG A 164 7.06 -16.05 -7.19
CA ARG A 164 6.68 -17.25 -6.43
C ARG A 164 5.48 -17.99 -7.05
N TYR A 165 4.54 -17.26 -7.62
CA TYR A 165 3.31 -17.80 -8.22
C TYR A 165 3.11 -17.34 -9.67
N PRO A 166 4.09 -17.53 -10.58
CA PRO A 166 4.14 -16.90 -11.91
C PRO A 166 2.97 -17.25 -12.83
N ASP A 167 2.23 -18.32 -12.53
CA ASP A 167 1.08 -18.77 -13.30
C ASP A 167 -0.27 -18.28 -12.77
N MET A 168 -0.26 -17.55 -11.64
CA MET A 168 -1.49 -17.14 -10.93
C MET A 168 -2.10 -15.83 -11.41
N MET A 169 -1.44 -15.06 -12.28
CA MET A 169 -1.95 -13.76 -12.71
C MET A 169 -1.67 -13.46 -14.19
N ASP A 170 -2.50 -12.58 -14.75
CA ASP A 170 -2.35 -12.08 -16.11
C ASP A 170 -1.50 -10.82 -16.20
N ALA A 171 -1.45 -10.02 -15.13
CA ALA A 171 -0.71 -8.77 -15.06
C ALA A 171 -0.19 -8.46 -13.65
N LEU A 172 0.92 -7.74 -13.57
CA LEU A 172 1.55 -7.29 -12.33
C LEU A 172 1.79 -5.77 -12.36
N VAL A 173 1.43 -5.08 -11.27
CA VAL A 173 1.69 -3.63 -11.12
C VAL A 173 2.28 -3.35 -9.74
N PRO A 174 3.60 -3.56 -9.55
CA PRO A 174 4.28 -3.12 -8.34
C PRO A 174 4.48 -1.60 -8.36
N MET A 175 4.10 -0.93 -7.26
CA MET A 175 4.22 0.52 -7.12
C MET A 175 5.08 0.90 -5.92
N ALA A 176 5.89 1.97 -6.06
CA ALA A 176 6.79 2.49 -5.02
C ALA A 176 7.62 1.38 -4.36
N ALA A 177 8.17 0.45 -5.16
CA ALA A 177 8.88 -0.73 -4.67
C ALA A 177 9.93 -1.21 -5.67
N GLN A 178 11.18 -1.28 -5.24
CA GLN A 178 12.28 -1.85 -6.03
C GLN A 178 12.39 -3.36 -5.79
N PRO A 179 12.63 -4.18 -6.83
CA PRO A 179 12.79 -5.62 -6.70
C PRO A 179 14.25 -6.00 -6.40
N THR A 180 14.78 -5.50 -5.31
CA THR A 180 16.16 -5.73 -4.88
C THR A 180 16.21 -6.06 -3.40
N GLU A 181 17.35 -6.55 -2.94
CA GLU A 181 17.60 -6.75 -1.52
C GLU A 181 17.28 -5.48 -0.72
N MET A 182 16.62 -5.68 0.43
CA MET A 182 16.32 -4.61 1.36
C MET A 182 17.63 -4.07 1.96
N SER A 183 18.05 -2.90 1.50
CA SER A 183 19.38 -2.35 1.78
C SER A 183 19.39 -0.82 1.82
N SER A 184 20.58 -0.24 1.86
CA SER A 184 20.84 1.20 1.76
C SER A 184 20.03 2.04 2.74
N ARG A 185 19.75 3.29 2.38
CA ARG A 185 19.00 4.24 3.24
C ARG A 185 17.65 3.66 3.71
N ASN A 186 16.94 2.93 2.84
CA ASN A 186 15.64 2.36 3.18
C ASN A 186 15.77 1.40 4.37
N TRP A 187 16.72 0.45 4.34
CA TRP A 187 16.94 -0.46 5.46
C TRP A 187 17.55 0.23 6.68
N MET A 188 18.56 1.09 6.49
CA MET A 188 19.18 1.84 7.58
C MET A 188 18.14 2.59 8.41
N MET A 189 17.22 3.28 7.75
CA MET A 189 16.16 4.05 8.44
C MET A 189 15.14 3.13 9.12
N ARG A 190 14.77 1.99 8.51
CA ARG A 190 13.89 0.98 9.13
C ARG A 190 14.54 0.40 10.39
N ARG A 191 15.81 0.02 10.29
CA ARG A 191 16.56 -0.51 11.43
C ARG A 191 16.67 0.51 12.56
N LEU A 192 17.01 1.75 12.24
CA LEU A 192 17.10 2.82 13.24
C LEU A 192 15.76 3.05 13.96
N MET A 193 14.65 3.07 13.22
CA MET A 193 13.31 3.20 13.79
C MET A 193 12.98 2.06 14.75
N ILE A 194 13.25 0.82 14.36
CA ILE A 194 13.03 -0.38 15.18
C ILE A 194 13.86 -0.30 16.47
N GLU A 195 15.16 0.00 16.37
CA GLU A 195 16.04 0.08 17.52
C GLU A 195 15.69 1.25 18.44
N THR A 196 15.24 2.38 17.89
CA THR A 196 14.74 3.52 18.69
C THR A 196 13.56 3.13 19.58
N ILE A 197 12.61 2.36 19.04
CA ILE A 197 11.47 1.90 19.83
C ILE A 197 11.90 0.88 20.89
N LYS A 198 12.80 -0.05 20.53
CA LYS A 198 13.30 -1.07 21.46
C LYS A 198 14.16 -0.50 22.57
N ALA A 199 14.83 0.62 22.32
CA ALA A 199 15.65 1.34 23.32
C ALA A 199 14.81 2.12 24.35
N ASP A 200 13.50 2.26 24.12
CA ASP A 200 12.59 2.87 25.11
C ASP A 200 12.49 1.98 26.36
N PRO A 201 12.79 2.50 27.56
CA PRO A 201 12.64 1.73 28.80
C PRO A 201 11.23 1.14 29.00
N ASP A 202 10.19 1.81 28.47
CA ASP A 202 8.82 1.36 28.58
C ASP A 202 8.51 0.18 27.60
N TYR A 203 9.40 -0.17 26.65
CA TYR A 203 9.19 -1.26 25.69
C TYR A 203 9.23 -2.66 26.33
N GLN A 204 10.07 -2.88 27.33
CA GLN A 204 10.15 -4.11 28.14
C GLN A 204 10.18 -5.39 27.27
N ASP A 205 11.06 -5.45 26.28
CA ASP A 205 11.17 -6.57 25.33
C ASP A 205 9.84 -6.98 24.66
N GLY A 206 8.96 -6.00 24.44
CA GLY A 206 7.66 -6.19 23.83
C GLY A 206 6.54 -6.61 24.79
N ASN A 207 6.79 -6.60 26.13
CA ASN A 207 5.80 -6.97 27.14
C ASN A 207 5.19 -5.75 27.86
N TYR A 208 5.34 -4.56 27.27
CA TYR A 208 4.83 -3.30 27.80
C TYR A 208 3.32 -3.36 28.15
N THR A 209 2.94 -2.54 29.13
CA THR A 209 1.53 -2.29 29.50
C THR A 209 1.04 -0.93 28.98
N THR A 210 1.97 0.00 28.77
CA THR A 210 1.74 1.31 28.18
C THR A 210 2.60 1.42 26.92
N GLN A 211 2.08 2.00 25.85
CA GLN A 211 2.83 2.15 24.60
C GLN A 211 4.12 2.95 24.79
N PRO A 212 5.26 2.45 24.28
CA PRO A 212 6.54 3.16 24.36
C PRO A 212 6.43 4.55 23.70
N LYS A 213 6.98 5.56 24.37
CA LYS A 213 6.92 6.95 23.89
C LYS A 213 7.71 7.14 22.59
N MET A 214 8.82 6.41 22.44
CA MET A 214 9.69 6.47 21.25
C MET A 214 9.00 5.97 19.98
N LEU A 215 7.93 5.18 20.07
CA LEU A 215 7.13 4.79 18.91
C LEU A 215 6.69 5.99 18.07
N ARG A 216 6.20 7.06 18.70
CA ARG A 216 5.76 8.29 18.03
C ARG A 216 6.92 8.99 17.34
N TYR A 217 8.01 9.23 18.07
CA TYR A 217 9.16 9.95 17.53
C TYR A 217 9.85 9.21 16.40
N ALA A 218 10.03 7.89 16.55
CA ALA A 218 10.58 7.04 15.50
C ALA A 218 9.73 7.08 14.23
N ASN A 219 8.41 7.00 14.38
CA ASN A 219 7.48 7.08 13.24
C ASN A 219 7.52 8.45 12.54
N VAL A 220 7.48 9.55 13.29
CA VAL A 220 7.53 10.92 12.72
C VAL A 220 8.86 11.17 12.03
N PHE A 221 9.97 10.77 12.64
CA PHE A 221 11.31 10.90 12.07
C PHE A 221 11.42 10.10 10.76
N TYR A 222 11.04 8.82 10.77
CA TYR A 222 11.05 7.96 9.60
C TYR A 222 10.19 8.54 8.47
N ALA A 223 8.96 8.93 8.78
CA ALA A 223 8.03 9.48 7.80
C ALA A 223 8.57 10.78 7.19
N THR A 224 9.17 11.65 7.99
CA THR A 224 9.75 12.92 7.51
C THR A 224 10.99 12.68 6.64
N GLY A 225 11.86 11.75 7.03
CA GLY A 225 13.12 11.49 6.34
C GLY A 225 13.01 10.59 5.10
N THR A 226 11.85 9.97 4.89
CA THR A 226 11.69 8.97 3.81
C THR A 226 10.42 9.12 2.99
N ASN A 227 9.68 10.22 3.15
CA ASN A 227 8.41 10.45 2.45
C ASN A 227 8.09 11.94 2.44
N GLY A 228 7.42 12.42 1.41
CA GLY A 228 6.88 13.78 1.36
C GLY A 228 7.32 14.58 0.13
N GLY A 229 8.44 14.26 -0.47
CA GLY A 229 9.01 14.95 -1.64
C GLY A 229 9.59 16.33 -1.31
N ASP A 230 10.83 16.58 -1.70
CA ASP A 230 11.55 17.82 -1.37
C ASP A 230 10.83 19.08 -1.89
N MET A 231 10.35 19.06 -3.13
CA MET A 231 9.61 20.19 -3.72
C MET A 231 8.30 20.48 -2.97
N ASN A 232 7.58 19.43 -2.55
CA ASN A 232 6.36 19.58 -1.78
C ASN A 232 6.66 20.13 -0.37
N TYR A 233 7.69 19.63 0.30
CA TYR A 233 8.10 20.20 1.60
C TYR A 233 8.47 21.67 1.49
N GLN A 234 9.20 22.07 0.45
CA GLN A 234 9.53 23.47 0.20
C GLN A 234 8.27 24.33 0.01
N ARG A 235 7.24 23.77 -0.61
CA ARG A 235 5.93 24.44 -0.83
C ARG A 235 5.12 24.57 0.46
N ILE A 236 5.02 23.49 1.28
CA ILE A 236 4.14 23.49 2.46
C ILE A 236 4.82 24.03 3.73
N ALA A 237 6.15 24.01 3.77
CA ALA A 237 6.98 24.49 4.88
C ALA A 237 8.13 25.39 4.40
N PRO A 238 7.83 26.54 3.72
CA PRO A 238 8.83 27.35 3.04
C PRO A 238 9.70 28.19 4.00
N ASN A 239 9.42 28.16 5.28
CA ASN A 239 10.21 28.85 6.33
C ASN A 239 10.15 28.04 7.63
N ARG A 240 11.03 28.44 8.59
CA ARG A 240 11.16 27.75 9.88
C ARG A 240 9.83 27.61 10.61
N ALA A 241 9.06 28.68 10.73
CA ALA A 241 7.79 28.64 11.46
C ALA A 241 6.81 27.60 10.88
N LYS A 242 6.72 27.51 9.56
CA LYS A 242 5.88 26.49 8.89
C LYS A 242 6.43 25.07 9.05
N ALA A 243 7.75 24.92 9.09
CA ALA A 243 8.37 23.64 9.37
C ALA A 243 8.11 23.20 10.82
N ASP A 244 8.20 24.13 11.79
CA ASP A 244 7.86 23.89 13.19
C ASP A 244 6.38 23.49 13.33
N ASP A 245 5.45 24.24 12.71
CA ASP A 245 4.01 23.91 12.69
C ASP A 245 3.76 22.48 12.17
N LEU A 246 4.44 22.07 11.11
CA LEU A 246 4.28 20.75 10.49
C LEU A 246 4.79 19.62 11.40
N VAL A 247 5.94 19.79 12.04
CA VAL A 247 6.49 18.82 12.99
C VAL A 247 5.60 18.71 14.21
N GLU A 248 5.16 19.83 14.78
CA GLU A 248 4.22 19.87 15.89
C GLU A 248 2.91 19.13 15.60
N ALA A 249 2.33 19.39 14.41
CA ALA A 249 1.11 18.70 13.98
C ALA A 249 1.30 17.19 13.91
N ARG A 250 2.43 16.71 13.38
CA ARG A 250 2.77 15.28 13.31
C ARG A 250 2.97 14.66 14.69
N LEU A 251 3.64 15.36 15.60
CA LEU A 251 3.85 14.90 16.97
C LEU A 251 2.56 14.86 17.79
N LYS A 252 1.58 15.72 17.49
CA LYS A 252 0.25 15.73 18.11
C LYS A 252 -0.72 14.70 17.50
N ALA A 253 -0.46 14.24 16.27
CA ALA A 253 -1.29 13.24 15.62
C ALA A 253 -1.31 11.91 16.41
N PRO A 254 -2.37 11.09 16.27
CA PRO A 254 -2.38 9.75 16.88
C PRO A 254 -1.13 8.96 16.49
N ALA A 255 -0.46 8.36 17.48
CA ALA A 255 0.64 7.45 17.23
C ALA A 255 0.13 6.15 16.57
N PRO A 256 1.01 5.36 15.90
CA PRO A 256 0.68 3.99 15.53
C PRO A 256 0.09 3.23 16.71
N ALA A 257 -0.85 2.34 16.44
CA ALA A 257 -1.67 1.75 17.49
C ALA A 257 -0.88 0.90 18.48
N ASP A 258 0.14 0.17 18.01
CA ASP A 258 0.88 -0.79 18.85
C ASP A 258 2.35 -0.90 18.39
N ALA A 259 3.28 -0.90 19.36
CA ALA A 259 4.71 -0.94 19.08
C ALA A 259 5.18 -2.27 18.52
N ASN A 260 4.64 -3.40 19.00
CA ASN A 260 4.99 -4.72 18.46
C ASN A 260 4.47 -4.89 17.04
N ASP A 261 3.20 -4.53 16.77
CA ASP A 261 2.65 -4.57 15.41
C ASP A 261 3.52 -3.77 14.44
N PHE A 262 3.94 -2.58 14.88
CA PHE A 262 4.77 -1.69 14.09
C PHE A 262 6.17 -2.29 13.82
N ILE A 263 6.86 -2.74 14.88
CA ILE A 263 8.19 -3.37 14.76
C ILE A 263 8.14 -4.59 13.86
N TYR A 264 7.17 -5.49 14.06
CA TYR A 264 7.06 -6.72 13.29
C TYR A 264 6.83 -6.45 11.81
N GLN A 265 5.94 -5.52 11.45
CA GLN A 265 5.70 -5.18 10.04
C GLN A 265 6.96 -4.61 9.36
N TRP A 266 7.71 -3.72 10.05
CA TRP A 266 8.93 -3.16 9.48
C TRP A 266 10.05 -4.19 9.40
N ALA A 267 10.19 -5.03 10.41
CA ALA A 267 11.19 -6.11 10.44
C ALA A 267 10.93 -7.19 9.39
N ALA A 268 9.66 -7.44 9.04
CA ALA A 268 9.25 -8.44 8.06
C ALA A 268 9.89 -8.27 6.66
N SER A 269 10.46 -7.10 6.38
CA SER A 269 11.15 -6.82 5.12
C SER A 269 12.63 -7.17 5.13
N ALA A 270 13.20 -7.62 6.25
CA ALA A 270 14.65 -7.73 6.43
C ALA A 270 15.34 -8.66 5.41
N ASP A 271 14.65 -9.71 5.01
CA ASP A 271 15.12 -10.74 4.06
C ASP A 271 14.50 -10.59 2.65
N TYR A 272 13.81 -9.49 2.39
CA TYR A 272 13.22 -9.24 1.07
C TYR A 272 14.31 -9.11 0.00
N ASN A 273 14.30 -10.03 -0.96
CA ASN A 273 15.18 -9.98 -2.14
C ASN A 273 14.61 -10.81 -3.30
N PRO A 274 13.73 -10.27 -4.15
CA PRO A 274 13.23 -10.99 -5.32
C PRO A 274 14.20 -10.97 -6.52
N ALA A 275 15.29 -10.17 -6.48
CA ALA A 275 16.17 -9.94 -7.62
C ALA A 275 16.67 -11.22 -8.30
N PRO A 276 17.11 -12.29 -7.57
CA PRO A 276 17.58 -13.52 -8.21
C PRO A 276 16.52 -14.29 -9.00
N LEU A 277 15.24 -13.98 -8.78
CA LEU A 277 14.09 -14.72 -9.34
C LEU A 277 13.29 -13.92 -10.38
N LEU A 278 13.72 -12.72 -10.76
CA LEU A 278 12.95 -11.85 -11.67
C LEU A 278 12.69 -12.50 -13.03
N GLY A 279 13.62 -13.32 -13.53
CA GLY A 279 13.44 -14.07 -14.77
C GLY A 279 12.33 -15.11 -14.74
N ALA A 280 11.82 -15.50 -13.56
CA ALA A 280 10.69 -16.41 -13.42
C ALA A 280 9.32 -15.75 -13.68
N ILE A 281 9.25 -14.42 -13.70
CA ILE A 281 8.01 -13.67 -13.93
C ILE A 281 7.53 -13.90 -15.36
N LYS A 282 6.30 -14.42 -15.49
CA LYS A 282 5.67 -14.75 -16.78
C LYS A 282 4.65 -13.71 -17.25
N ALA A 283 4.03 -13.01 -16.30
CA ALA A 283 3.03 -12.00 -16.59
C ALA A 283 3.68 -10.70 -17.06
N PRO A 284 3.08 -9.96 -18.01
CA PRO A 284 3.43 -8.57 -18.25
C PRO A 284 3.46 -7.78 -16.95
N LEU A 285 4.43 -6.85 -16.84
CA LEU A 285 4.65 -6.09 -15.63
C LEU A 285 4.81 -4.60 -15.95
N LEU A 286 4.07 -3.77 -15.23
CA LEU A 286 4.18 -2.31 -15.22
C LEU A 286 4.60 -1.86 -13.82
N ALA A 287 5.87 -1.51 -13.63
CA ALA A 287 6.32 -0.87 -12.40
C ALA A 287 5.96 0.63 -12.44
N ILE A 288 5.39 1.15 -11.35
CA ILE A 288 5.03 2.58 -11.23
C ILE A 288 5.76 3.18 -10.03
N ASN A 289 6.56 4.22 -10.27
CA ASN A 289 7.27 4.94 -9.22
C ASN A 289 7.15 6.45 -9.41
N SER A 290 7.36 7.22 -8.33
CA SER A 290 7.55 8.66 -8.41
C SER A 290 9.02 9.01 -8.53
N ALA A 291 9.36 10.03 -9.31
CA ALA A 291 10.74 10.47 -9.51
C ALA A 291 11.36 11.08 -8.25
N ASP A 292 10.52 11.52 -7.31
CA ASP A 292 10.91 12.06 -6.00
C ASP A 292 10.73 11.05 -4.85
N ASP A 293 10.59 9.74 -5.15
CA ASP A 293 10.48 8.70 -4.11
C ASP A 293 11.81 8.51 -3.38
N GLU A 294 11.85 8.93 -2.13
CA GLU A 294 13.06 8.91 -1.28
C GLU A 294 13.48 7.49 -0.89
N ARG A 295 12.56 6.53 -0.91
CA ARG A 295 12.83 5.10 -0.60
C ARG A 295 13.27 4.31 -1.81
N ASN A 296 12.84 4.72 -2.99
CA ASN A 296 13.13 4.05 -4.27
C ASN A 296 13.68 5.06 -5.29
N PRO A 297 14.79 5.75 -4.98
CA PRO A 297 15.27 6.86 -5.79
C PRO A 297 15.72 6.39 -7.19
N PRO A 298 15.15 6.94 -8.27
CA PRO A 298 15.39 6.45 -9.63
C PRO A 298 16.82 6.69 -10.12
N HIS A 299 17.53 7.69 -9.59
CA HIS A 299 18.91 8.00 -9.95
C HIS A 299 19.92 6.91 -9.57
N THR A 300 19.53 5.94 -8.73
CA THR A 300 20.37 4.77 -8.41
C THR A 300 20.46 3.76 -9.56
N GLY A 301 19.57 3.86 -10.55
CA GLY A 301 19.52 2.91 -11.67
C GLY A 301 18.98 1.51 -11.35
N ILE A 302 18.75 1.18 -10.07
CA ILE A 302 18.36 -0.18 -9.61
C ILE A 302 17.11 -0.68 -10.33
N MET A 303 16.07 0.14 -10.42
CA MET A 303 14.83 -0.26 -11.10
C MET A 303 15.06 -0.51 -12.59
N ALA A 304 15.82 0.38 -13.26
CA ALA A 304 16.11 0.24 -14.68
C ALA A 304 16.88 -1.05 -15.00
N GLU A 305 17.84 -1.42 -14.15
CA GLU A 305 18.57 -2.70 -14.30
C GLU A 305 17.67 -3.90 -14.03
N ALA A 306 16.84 -3.85 -13.01
CA ALA A 306 15.89 -4.92 -12.69
C ALA A 306 14.90 -5.18 -13.84
N MET A 307 14.41 -4.11 -14.47
CA MET A 307 13.47 -4.23 -15.61
C MET A 307 14.06 -4.96 -16.81
N LYS A 308 15.38 -4.97 -17.01
CA LYS A 308 16.03 -5.75 -18.06
C LYS A 308 15.88 -7.27 -17.88
N GLN A 309 15.65 -7.72 -16.65
CA GLN A 309 15.49 -9.13 -16.31
C GLN A 309 14.04 -9.62 -16.43
N VAL A 310 13.06 -8.72 -16.54
CA VAL A 310 11.63 -9.03 -16.64
C VAL A 310 11.18 -8.91 -18.08
N LYS A 311 10.84 -10.06 -18.70
CA LYS A 311 10.37 -10.08 -20.09
C LYS A 311 9.07 -9.25 -20.22
N GLY A 312 9.13 -8.21 -21.07
CA GLY A 312 7.98 -7.31 -21.27
C GLY A 312 7.69 -6.38 -20.09
N GLY A 313 8.67 -6.24 -19.18
CA GLY A 313 8.57 -5.29 -18.08
C GLY A 313 8.68 -3.84 -18.56
N ARG A 314 7.84 -2.95 -18.01
CA ARG A 314 7.81 -1.52 -18.28
C ARG A 314 7.90 -0.73 -16.99
N LEU A 315 8.58 0.41 -17.03
CA LEU A 315 8.62 1.37 -15.92
C LEU A 315 7.86 2.64 -16.34
N PHE A 316 6.87 3.03 -15.55
CA PHE A 316 6.25 4.34 -15.60
C PHE A 316 6.75 5.17 -14.43
N LEU A 317 7.48 6.24 -14.71
CA LEU A 317 8.03 7.14 -13.72
C LEU A 317 7.20 8.43 -13.71
N ILE A 318 6.47 8.67 -12.63
CA ILE A 318 5.70 9.89 -12.40
C ILE A 318 6.70 11.04 -12.20
N PRO A 319 6.65 12.11 -13.00
CA PRO A 319 7.57 13.25 -12.83
C PRO A 319 7.42 13.92 -11.46
N ALA A 320 8.54 14.28 -10.85
CA ALA A 320 8.53 15.07 -9.62
C ALA A 320 7.90 16.44 -9.86
N SER A 321 7.11 16.91 -8.89
CA SER A 321 6.44 18.19 -8.95
C SER A 321 6.24 18.78 -7.54
N PRO A 322 5.86 20.07 -7.41
CA PRO A 322 5.54 20.65 -6.10
C PRO A 322 4.33 19.99 -5.40
N THR A 323 3.56 19.17 -6.09
CA THR A 323 2.37 18.50 -5.56
C THR A 323 2.55 17.00 -5.38
N THR A 324 3.60 16.37 -5.95
CA THR A 324 3.94 14.99 -5.65
C THR A 324 4.51 14.90 -4.23
N THR A 325 4.29 13.76 -3.58
CA THR A 325 4.60 13.56 -2.15
C THR A 325 5.64 12.48 -1.93
N GLY A 326 6.60 12.37 -2.86
CA GLY A 326 7.66 11.38 -2.79
C GLY A 326 7.11 9.96 -2.77
N HIS A 327 7.54 9.15 -1.80
CA HIS A 327 7.06 7.77 -1.63
C HIS A 327 5.53 7.64 -1.49
N GLY A 328 4.84 8.70 -1.03
CA GLY A 328 3.37 8.71 -0.88
C GLY A 328 2.58 8.91 -2.17
N THR A 329 3.23 9.35 -3.25
CA THR A 329 2.56 9.74 -4.51
C THR A 329 1.71 8.62 -5.09
N THR A 330 2.26 7.43 -5.24
CA THR A 330 1.56 6.30 -5.87
C THR A 330 0.35 5.81 -5.08
N GLY A 331 0.37 5.91 -3.75
CA GLY A 331 -0.75 5.52 -2.89
C GLY A 331 -1.81 6.62 -2.69
N GLY A 332 -1.48 7.88 -2.99
CA GLY A 332 -2.35 9.03 -2.70
C GLY A 332 -2.85 9.81 -3.92
N GLN A 333 -2.27 9.59 -5.11
CA GLN A 333 -2.52 10.39 -6.32
C GLN A 333 -2.61 9.48 -7.55
N ALA A 334 -3.56 8.54 -7.52
CA ALA A 334 -3.71 7.54 -8.57
C ALA A 334 -4.15 8.11 -9.92
N ASP A 335 -4.70 9.31 -9.95
CA ASP A 335 -4.97 10.06 -11.18
C ASP A 335 -3.72 10.31 -12.04
N LEU A 336 -2.53 10.37 -11.45
CA LEU A 336 -1.28 10.57 -12.18
C LEU A 336 -0.86 9.37 -13.05
N TYR A 337 -1.44 8.19 -12.82
CA TYR A 337 -1.11 6.97 -13.57
C TYR A 337 -2.33 6.14 -14.00
N ALA A 338 -3.54 6.57 -13.72
CA ALA A 338 -4.76 5.82 -14.02
C ALA A 338 -4.89 5.46 -15.51
N GLU A 339 -4.54 6.37 -16.43
CA GLU A 339 -4.61 6.13 -17.87
C GLU A 339 -3.52 5.16 -18.34
N GLU A 340 -2.30 5.25 -17.79
CA GLU A 340 -1.23 4.28 -18.08
C GLU A 340 -1.62 2.87 -17.60
N LEU A 341 -2.21 2.76 -16.41
CA LEU A 341 -2.74 1.50 -15.88
C LEU A 341 -3.83 0.93 -16.79
N ARG A 342 -4.76 1.78 -17.26
CA ARG A 342 -5.85 1.37 -18.18
C ARG A 342 -5.28 0.84 -19.48
N ALA A 343 -4.36 1.56 -20.10
CA ALA A 343 -3.71 1.17 -21.36
C ALA A 343 -2.92 -0.14 -21.20
N PHE A 344 -2.20 -0.30 -20.09
CA PHE A 344 -1.46 -1.50 -19.78
C PHE A 344 -2.39 -2.71 -19.63
N LEU A 345 -3.48 -2.60 -18.87
CA LEU A 345 -4.44 -3.70 -18.70
C LEU A 345 -5.17 -4.06 -19.99
N ALA A 346 -5.47 -3.09 -20.85
CA ALA A 346 -6.09 -3.35 -22.15
C ALA A 346 -5.16 -4.15 -23.08
N ALA A 347 -3.84 -3.94 -22.98
CA ALA A 347 -2.84 -4.64 -23.78
C ALA A 347 -2.40 -5.98 -23.16
N ALA A 348 -2.57 -6.19 -21.85
CA ALA A 348 -2.16 -7.39 -21.17
C ALA A 348 -3.07 -8.58 -21.57
N PRO A 349 -2.49 -9.73 -21.97
CA PRO A 349 -3.26 -10.89 -22.40
C PRO A 349 -4.11 -11.43 -21.25
N LYS A 350 -5.29 -11.94 -21.57
CA LYS A 350 -6.10 -12.76 -20.66
C LYS A 350 -5.76 -14.22 -20.94
N ARG A 351 -5.43 -14.98 -19.94
CA ARG A 351 -5.00 -16.38 -20.03
C ARG A 351 -6.01 -17.33 -19.41
#